data_ea2d22bf91412320f84f00a1acdbaee3
#
_entry.id   ea2d22bf91412320f84f00a1acdbaee3
#
_cell.length_a   1.000
_cell.length_b   1.000
_cell.length_c   1.000
_cell.angle_alpha   90.00
_cell.angle_beta   90.00
_cell.angle_gamma   90.00
#
_symmetry.space_group_name_H-M   'P 1'
#
loop_
_entity.id
_entity.type
_entity.pdbx_description
1 polymer ?
#
loop_
_entity_poly.entity_id
_entity_poly.type
_entity_poly.pdbx_seq_one_letter_code
_entity_poly.pdbx_strand_id
1 'polypeptide(L)'
;YRNIASAKKYKFRSVDPVIITQSEIDKITSLNDIRKEKIAFVLIAVAKYYNNVSDDNNNRMYISISDLFKLARVAIPCKERAGYLHFAYQEGILEEHTFVGTNLKIVTCIDNDSDPVIELEEDDYKELAYAYLNYKNGGYKHCKGCGKLFKMHKNSPGRLYCKDCGQKEESSEFK
;
A
#
# COMPACT_ATOMS: atom_id res chain seq x y z
N TYR A 1 -33.75 8.12 -14.12
CA TYR A 1 -33.20 7.78 -15.44
C TYR A 1 -31.90 8.55 -15.78
N ARG A 2 -31.63 9.77 -15.21
CA ARG A 2 -30.41 10.56 -15.49
C ARG A 2 -29.12 9.91 -14.91
N ASN A 3 -29.22 9.21 -13.79
CA ASN A 3 -28.06 8.61 -13.12
C ASN A 3 -27.48 7.37 -13.86
N ILE A 4 -28.34 6.62 -14.58
CA ILE A 4 -27.91 5.45 -15.34
C ILE A 4 -27.16 5.86 -16.61
N ALA A 5 -27.56 6.97 -17.25
CA ALA A 5 -26.86 7.49 -18.44
C ALA A 5 -25.47 8.05 -18.10
N SER A 6 -25.31 8.62 -16.89
CA SER A 6 -24.01 9.07 -16.38
C SER A 6 -23.08 7.90 -16.05
N ALA A 7 -23.61 6.84 -15.43
CA ALA A 7 -22.83 5.65 -15.09
C ALA A 7 -22.24 4.94 -16.32
N LYS A 8 -22.93 4.97 -17.46
CA LYS A 8 -22.44 4.40 -18.74
C LYS A 8 -21.24 5.15 -19.34
N LYS A 9 -20.96 6.38 -18.91
CA LYS A 9 -19.78 7.15 -19.36
C LYS A 9 -18.50 6.78 -18.62
N TYR A 10 -18.60 6.20 -17.44
CA TYR A 10 -17.43 5.74 -16.69
C TYR A 10 -17.08 4.32 -17.14
N LYS A 11 -16.10 4.18 -18.03
CA LYS A 11 -15.45 2.88 -18.21
C LYS A 11 -14.78 2.55 -16.87
N PHE A 12 -15.15 1.42 -16.27
CA PHE A 12 -14.33 0.79 -15.23
C PHE A 12 -13.00 0.46 -15.90
N ARG A 13 -11.97 1.28 -15.66
CA ARG A 13 -10.61 0.92 -16.03
C ARG A 13 -10.17 -0.15 -15.03
N SER A 14 -9.81 -1.32 -15.51
CA SER A 14 -8.95 -2.20 -14.73
C SER A 14 -7.64 -1.45 -14.55
N VAL A 15 -7.23 -1.24 -13.32
CA VAL A 15 -5.93 -0.66 -13.03
C VAL A 15 -4.91 -1.79 -13.18
N ASP A 16 -3.90 -1.57 -14.01
CA ASP A 16 -2.82 -2.54 -14.16
C ASP A 16 -2.12 -2.77 -12.81
N PRO A 17 -1.66 -4.01 -12.55
CA PRO A 17 -0.91 -4.31 -11.33
C PRO A 17 0.27 -3.35 -11.15
N VAL A 18 0.53 -2.95 -9.93
CA VAL A 18 1.71 -2.14 -9.62
C VAL A 18 2.91 -3.04 -9.38
N ILE A 19 3.95 -2.83 -10.15
CA ILE A 19 5.22 -3.55 -10.03
C ILE A 19 6.18 -2.76 -9.15
N ILE A 20 6.68 -3.37 -8.08
CA ILE A 20 7.79 -2.86 -7.27
C ILE A 20 9.06 -3.56 -7.74
N THR A 21 10.08 -2.79 -8.05
CA THR A 21 11.34 -3.27 -8.64
C THR A 21 12.41 -3.54 -7.59
N GLN A 22 13.49 -4.23 -7.99
CA GLN A 22 14.62 -4.54 -7.10
C GLN A 22 15.30 -3.27 -6.59
N SER A 23 15.53 -2.28 -7.45
CA SER A 23 16.12 -0.99 -7.08
C SER A 23 15.31 -0.27 -5.99
N GLU A 24 13.98 -0.28 -6.10
CA GLU A 24 13.09 0.28 -5.09
C GLU A 24 13.16 -0.48 -3.76
N ILE A 25 13.21 -1.81 -3.82
CA ILE A 25 13.37 -2.66 -2.63
C ILE A 25 14.73 -2.42 -1.95
N ASP A 26 15.80 -2.28 -2.72
CA ASP A 26 17.13 -1.99 -2.18
C ASP A 26 17.15 -0.62 -1.47
N LYS A 27 16.51 0.39 -2.06
CA LYS A 27 16.32 1.69 -1.43
C LYS A 27 15.51 1.61 -0.13
N ILE A 28 14.41 0.84 -0.13
CA ILE A 28 13.58 0.63 1.06
C ILE A 28 14.37 -0.07 2.17
N THR A 29 15.06 -1.15 1.84
CA THR A 29 15.79 -1.96 2.83
C THR A 29 17.01 -1.24 3.40
N SER A 30 17.63 -0.33 2.64
CA SER A 30 18.74 0.50 3.12
C SER A 30 18.38 1.39 4.32
N LEU A 31 17.10 1.63 4.57
CA LEU A 31 16.62 2.42 5.71
C LEU A 31 16.84 1.74 7.07
N ASN A 32 17.04 0.42 7.09
CA ASN A 32 17.34 -0.38 8.29
C ASN A 32 16.42 -0.15 9.49
N ASP A 33 15.19 0.31 9.26
CA ASP A 33 14.11 0.46 10.26
C ASP A 33 12.80 0.00 9.64
N ILE A 34 12.24 -1.08 10.16
CA ILE A 34 11.02 -1.69 9.62
C ILE A 34 9.83 -0.73 9.55
N ARG A 35 9.76 0.30 10.39
CA ARG A 35 8.70 1.31 10.34
C ARG A 35 8.92 2.27 9.18
N LYS A 36 10.16 2.72 8.97
CA LYS A 36 10.55 3.55 7.83
C LYS A 36 10.38 2.79 6.52
N GLU A 37 10.84 1.54 6.47
CA GLU A 37 10.70 0.65 5.31
C GLU A 37 9.23 0.50 4.89
N LYS A 38 8.32 0.22 5.84
CA LYS A 38 6.88 0.11 5.54
C LYS A 38 6.28 1.43 5.01
N ILE A 39 6.70 2.57 5.55
CA ILE A 39 6.23 3.88 5.07
C ILE A 39 6.77 4.14 3.66
N ALA A 40 8.06 3.89 3.40
CA ALA A 40 8.67 4.04 2.09
C ALA A 40 7.99 3.15 1.04
N PHE A 41 7.74 1.87 1.37
CA PHE A 41 7.03 0.95 0.50
C PHE A 41 5.62 1.46 0.14
N VAL A 42 4.86 1.94 1.13
CA VAL A 42 3.52 2.50 0.88
C VAL A 42 3.59 3.75 0.02
N LEU A 43 4.58 4.62 0.23
CA LEU A 43 4.77 5.83 -0.60
C LEU A 43 4.99 5.45 -2.07
N ILE A 44 5.90 4.52 -2.34
CA ILE A 44 6.22 4.07 -3.71
C ILE A 44 5.00 3.38 -4.34
N ALA A 45 4.37 2.42 -3.64
CA ALA A 45 3.23 1.67 -4.16
C ALA A 45 2.04 2.59 -4.49
N VAL A 46 1.74 3.55 -3.62
CA VAL A 46 0.63 4.50 -3.85
C VAL A 46 0.95 5.46 -4.99
N ALA A 47 2.18 5.95 -5.12
CA ALA A 47 2.56 6.84 -6.21
C ALA A 47 2.48 6.12 -7.57
N LYS A 48 2.98 4.88 -7.67
CA LYS A 48 2.84 4.05 -8.89
C LYS A 48 1.37 3.76 -9.22
N TYR A 49 0.54 3.49 -8.20
CA TYR A 49 -0.89 3.34 -8.41
C TYR A 49 -1.53 4.59 -9.02
N TYR A 50 -1.17 5.78 -8.49
CA TYR A 50 -1.66 7.04 -9.05
C TYR A 50 -1.18 7.27 -10.49
N ASN A 51 0.05 6.89 -10.83
CA ASN A 51 0.55 6.94 -12.20
C ASN A 51 -0.29 6.05 -13.13
N ASN A 52 -0.61 4.82 -12.71
CA ASN A 52 -1.43 3.89 -13.51
C ASN A 52 -2.87 4.39 -13.72
N VAL A 53 -3.45 5.05 -12.69
CA VAL A 53 -4.82 5.57 -12.76
C VAL A 53 -4.93 6.83 -13.60
N SER A 54 -3.95 7.73 -13.52
CA SER A 54 -4.00 9.04 -14.16
C SER A 54 -3.40 9.07 -15.55
N ASP A 55 -2.76 8.00 -16.02
CA ASP A 55 -1.93 7.97 -17.23
C ASP A 55 -0.81 9.05 -17.21
N ASP A 56 -0.42 9.52 -16.03
CA ASP A 56 0.49 10.65 -15.83
C ASP A 56 1.65 10.23 -14.91
N ASN A 57 2.79 9.92 -15.50
CA ASN A 57 4.00 9.45 -14.82
C ASN A 57 4.73 10.57 -14.06
N ASN A 58 4.01 11.39 -13.30
CA ASN A 58 4.58 12.49 -12.53
C ASN A 58 4.90 12.13 -11.07
N ASN A 59 4.68 10.88 -10.66
CA ASN A 59 4.93 10.36 -9.33
C ASN A 59 4.23 11.13 -8.20
N ARG A 60 3.16 11.84 -8.53
CA ARG A 60 2.37 12.63 -7.60
C ARG A 60 1.26 11.78 -6.99
N MET A 61 1.08 11.94 -5.70
CA MET A 61 -0.04 11.32 -4.99
C MET A 61 -0.66 12.28 -3.98
N TYR A 62 -1.93 12.06 -3.70
CA TYR A 62 -2.68 12.80 -2.69
C TYR A 62 -3.02 11.86 -1.54
N ILE A 63 -2.24 11.92 -0.46
CA ILE A 63 -2.47 11.09 0.73
C ILE A 63 -2.27 11.91 1.99
N SER A 64 -3.21 11.82 2.93
CA SER A 64 -3.02 12.41 4.25
C SER A 64 -1.92 11.66 5.03
N ILE A 65 -1.21 12.37 5.91
CA ILE A 65 -0.24 11.73 6.81
C ILE A 65 -0.92 10.63 7.64
N SER A 66 -2.14 10.85 8.07
CA SER A 66 -2.89 9.87 8.86
C SER A 66 -3.18 8.59 8.08
N ASP A 67 -3.59 8.70 6.82
CA ASP A 67 -3.87 7.54 5.99
C ASP A 67 -2.59 6.80 5.59
N LEU A 68 -1.51 7.54 5.31
CA LEU A 68 -0.18 6.95 5.08
C LEU A 68 0.25 6.05 6.24
N PHE A 69 0.21 6.57 7.47
CA PHE A 69 0.61 5.80 8.66
C PHE A 69 -0.34 4.63 8.94
N LYS A 70 -1.62 4.78 8.61
CA LYS A 70 -2.60 3.70 8.71
C LYS A 70 -2.33 2.58 7.71
N LEU A 71 -2.09 2.91 6.43
CA LEU A 71 -1.71 1.93 5.39
C LEU A 71 -0.39 1.23 5.71
N ALA A 72 0.60 1.98 6.21
CA ALA A 72 1.88 1.43 6.66
C ALA A 72 1.79 0.64 7.96
N ARG A 73 0.65 0.66 8.65
CA ARG A 73 0.47 0.03 9.97
C ARG A 73 1.57 0.43 10.96
N VAL A 74 1.87 1.73 11.02
CA VAL A 74 2.87 2.31 11.91
C VAL A 74 2.18 3.15 12.97
N ALA A 75 2.26 2.71 14.23
CA ALA A 75 1.65 3.38 15.37
C ALA A 75 2.60 4.45 15.92
N ILE A 76 2.36 5.70 15.53
CA ILE A 76 3.04 6.90 16.05
C ILE A 76 1.96 7.93 16.41
N PRO A 77 2.09 8.66 17.56
CA PRO A 77 1.16 9.72 17.93
C PRO A 77 0.99 10.76 16.82
N CYS A 78 -0.23 11.22 16.58
CA CYS A 78 -0.53 12.12 15.45
C CYS A 78 0.37 13.35 15.38
N LYS A 79 0.67 13.96 16.54
CA LYS A 79 1.54 15.15 16.64
C LYS A 79 3.00 14.90 16.23
N GLU A 80 3.44 13.65 16.25
CA GLU A 80 4.84 13.27 15.95
C GLU A 80 5.01 12.76 14.50
N ARG A 81 3.91 12.44 13.80
CA ARG A 81 3.95 11.82 12.48
C ARG A 81 4.64 12.68 11.42
N ALA A 82 4.38 13.99 11.43
CA ALA A 82 5.01 14.91 10.47
C ALA A 82 6.53 14.94 10.66
N GLY A 83 7.00 15.08 11.90
CA GLY A 83 8.43 15.04 12.21
C GLY A 83 9.06 13.67 11.90
N TYR A 84 8.32 12.58 12.20
CA TYR A 84 8.81 11.25 11.85
C TYR A 84 8.95 11.04 10.33
N LEU A 85 8.01 11.59 9.54
CA LEU A 85 8.05 11.47 8.07
C LEU A 85 9.24 12.24 7.44
N HIS A 86 9.89 13.14 8.18
CA HIS A 86 11.02 13.92 7.68
C HIS A 86 12.17 13.04 7.14
N PHE A 87 12.33 11.82 7.65
CA PHE A 87 13.30 10.88 7.10
C PHE A 87 13.13 10.65 5.59
N ALA A 88 11.88 10.65 5.10
CA ALA A 88 11.62 10.36 3.69
C ALA A 88 12.17 11.46 2.75
N TYR A 89 12.23 12.69 3.23
CA TYR A 89 12.90 13.80 2.53
C TYR A 89 14.43 13.67 2.62
N GLN A 90 14.94 13.41 3.82
CA GLN A 90 16.39 13.25 4.03
C GLN A 90 16.99 12.11 3.22
N GLU A 91 16.25 11.00 3.08
CA GLU A 91 16.65 9.84 2.31
C GLU A 91 16.34 9.97 0.80
N GLY A 92 15.81 11.10 0.35
CA GLY A 92 15.47 11.30 -1.06
C GLY A 92 14.39 10.36 -1.59
N ILE A 93 13.42 9.99 -0.74
CA ILE A 93 12.23 9.22 -1.14
C ILE A 93 11.13 10.19 -1.57
N LEU A 94 11.01 11.31 -0.86
CA LEU A 94 10.09 12.39 -1.17
C LEU A 94 10.85 13.64 -1.60
N GLU A 95 10.30 14.35 -2.58
CA GLU A 95 10.77 15.67 -2.96
C GLU A 95 10.38 16.70 -1.90
N GLU A 96 11.31 17.61 -1.57
CA GLU A 96 10.99 18.73 -0.68
C GLU A 96 9.96 19.66 -1.32
N HIS A 97 8.82 19.77 -0.68
CA HIS A 97 7.70 20.60 -1.14
C HIS A 97 7.71 21.96 -0.47
N THR A 98 7.63 23.01 -1.28
CA THR A 98 7.42 24.38 -0.80
C THR A 98 6.01 24.65 -0.26
N PHE A 99 5.06 23.75 -0.48
CA PHE A 99 3.67 23.90 -0.04
C PHE A 99 3.41 23.19 1.29
N VAL A 100 3.55 23.93 2.36
CA VAL A 100 3.20 23.48 3.71
C VAL A 100 1.68 23.28 3.80
N GLY A 101 1.26 22.11 4.28
CA GLY A 101 -0.16 21.82 4.55
C GLY A 101 -0.93 21.12 3.45
N THR A 102 -0.33 20.79 2.31
CA THR A 102 -0.98 19.97 1.27
C THR A 102 -0.82 18.46 1.51
N ASN A 103 -1.81 17.68 1.09
CA ASN A 103 -1.69 16.23 1.05
C ASN A 103 -0.92 15.73 -0.19
N LEU A 104 -0.51 16.62 -1.07
CA LEU A 104 0.29 16.31 -2.24
C LEU A 104 1.69 15.88 -1.82
N LYS A 105 2.19 14.80 -2.39
CA LYS A 105 3.55 14.28 -2.24
C LYS A 105 4.07 13.86 -3.61
N ILE A 106 5.36 14.04 -3.82
CA ILE A 106 6.06 13.59 -5.03
C ILE A 106 7.12 12.57 -4.58
N VAL A 107 7.04 11.36 -5.11
CA VAL A 107 8.01 10.28 -4.82
C VAL A 107 9.11 10.32 -5.87
N THR A 108 10.35 10.45 -5.44
CA THR A 108 11.51 10.66 -6.32
C THR A 108 12.25 9.38 -6.68
N CYS A 109 12.10 8.32 -5.88
CA CYS A 109 12.84 7.06 -6.03
C CYS A 109 12.07 6.00 -6.83
N ILE A 110 11.11 6.39 -7.67
CA ILE A 110 10.38 5.45 -8.53
C ILE A 110 11.29 5.01 -9.68
N ASP A 111 11.37 3.70 -9.86
CA ASP A 111 12.09 3.04 -10.93
C ASP A 111 11.17 2.02 -11.62
N ASN A 112 11.19 2.00 -12.96
CA ASN A 112 10.39 1.08 -13.75
C ASN A 112 11.26 0.17 -14.65
N ASP A 113 12.57 0.34 -14.60
CA ASP A 113 13.51 -0.31 -15.54
C ASP A 113 14.23 -1.51 -14.90
N SER A 114 14.30 -1.59 -13.57
CA SER A 114 14.91 -2.71 -12.84
C SER A 114 13.99 -3.94 -12.79
N ASP A 115 14.56 -5.08 -12.42
CA ASP A 115 13.84 -6.35 -12.34
C ASP A 115 12.61 -6.28 -11.41
N PRO A 116 11.45 -6.80 -11.84
CA PRO A 116 10.24 -6.85 -11.04
C PRO A 116 10.40 -7.82 -9.86
N VAL A 117 9.97 -7.41 -8.66
CA VAL A 117 10.12 -8.20 -7.43
C VAL A 117 8.80 -8.45 -6.73
N ILE A 118 7.92 -7.44 -6.68
CA ILE A 118 6.60 -7.57 -6.08
C ILE A 118 5.58 -7.04 -7.07
N GLU A 119 4.56 -7.84 -7.35
CA GLU A 119 3.38 -7.46 -8.10
C GLU A 119 2.23 -7.23 -7.12
N LEU A 120 1.63 -6.04 -7.15
CA LEU A 120 0.53 -5.64 -6.28
C LEU A 120 -0.75 -5.57 -7.09
N GLU A 121 -1.72 -6.41 -6.75
CA GLU A 121 -3.07 -6.37 -7.28
C GLU A 121 -3.97 -5.43 -6.47
N GLU A 122 -5.18 -5.16 -6.97
CA GLU A 122 -6.15 -4.24 -6.33
C GLU A 122 -6.42 -4.59 -4.85
N ASP A 123 -6.52 -5.87 -4.52
CA ASP A 123 -6.79 -6.33 -3.15
C ASP A 123 -5.63 -6.07 -2.18
N ASP A 124 -4.39 -5.98 -2.67
CA ASP A 124 -3.20 -5.73 -1.85
C ASP A 124 -3.17 -4.30 -1.28
N TYR A 125 -3.83 -3.36 -1.95
CA TYR A 125 -3.90 -1.97 -1.48
C TYR A 125 -4.65 -1.80 -0.15
N LYS A 126 -5.45 -2.78 0.23
CA LYS A 126 -6.11 -2.80 1.55
C LYS A 126 -5.12 -3.08 2.68
N GLU A 127 -3.98 -3.72 2.36
CA GLU A 127 -3.03 -4.24 3.35
C GLU A 127 -1.56 -4.13 2.87
N LEU A 128 -1.17 -2.99 2.25
CA LEU A 128 0.17 -2.77 1.67
C LEU A 128 1.33 -3.12 2.63
N ALA A 129 1.20 -2.76 3.91
CA ALA A 129 2.22 -3.12 4.90
C ALA A 129 2.40 -4.63 5.04
N TYR A 130 1.36 -5.43 4.83
CA TYR A 130 1.45 -6.88 4.88
C TYR A 130 2.03 -7.47 3.58
N ALA A 131 1.78 -6.85 2.42
CA ALA A 131 2.45 -7.22 1.18
C ALA A 131 3.98 -7.09 1.33
N TYR A 132 4.46 -5.95 1.84
CA TYR A 132 5.88 -5.76 2.13
C TYR A 132 6.43 -6.78 3.15
N LEU A 133 5.73 -7.00 4.26
CA LEU A 133 6.17 -7.95 5.28
C LEU A 133 6.13 -9.39 4.78
N ASN A 134 5.22 -9.73 3.88
CA ASN A 134 5.17 -11.04 3.24
C ASN A 134 6.39 -11.27 2.34
N TYR A 135 6.77 -10.27 1.56
CA TYR A 135 8.00 -10.31 0.79
C TYR A 135 9.23 -10.52 1.69
N LYS A 136 9.36 -9.72 2.75
CA LYS A 136 10.55 -9.73 3.62
C LYS A 136 10.67 -10.99 4.49
N ASN A 137 9.58 -11.52 5.02
CA ASN A 137 9.59 -12.54 6.06
C ASN A 137 8.68 -13.74 5.76
N GLY A 138 7.82 -13.66 4.74
CA GLY A 138 6.75 -14.62 4.50
C GLY A 138 5.68 -14.64 5.60
N GLY A 139 4.82 -15.63 5.56
CA GLY A 139 3.85 -15.90 6.62
C GLY A 139 2.53 -15.15 6.53
N TYR A 140 2.20 -14.62 5.34
CA TYR A 140 0.90 -14.02 5.04
C TYR A 140 0.21 -14.78 3.91
N LYS A 141 -1.12 -14.76 3.90
CA LYS A 141 -1.96 -15.34 2.84
C LYS A 141 -3.13 -14.43 2.52
N HIS A 142 -3.64 -14.53 1.29
CA HIS A 142 -4.89 -13.89 0.89
C HIS A 142 -6.09 -14.61 1.50
N CYS A 143 -7.03 -13.86 2.04
CA CYS A 143 -8.28 -14.36 2.58
C CYS A 143 -9.20 -14.81 1.44
N LYS A 144 -9.68 -16.05 1.44
CA LYS A 144 -10.61 -16.53 0.41
C LYS A 144 -11.94 -15.79 0.36
N GLY A 145 -12.37 -15.16 1.47
CA GLY A 145 -13.64 -14.45 1.54
C GLY A 145 -13.59 -12.98 1.14
N CYS A 146 -12.46 -12.27 1.36
CA CYS A 146 -12.39 -10.83 1.10
C CYS A 146 -11.11 -10.36 0.38
N GLY A 147 -10.25 -11.27 -0.04
CA GLY A 147 -8.99 -10.97 -0.75
C GLY A 147 -7.87 -10.39 0.12
N LYS A 148 -8.16 -9.78 1.27
CA LYS A 148 -7.15 -9.12 2.10
C LYS A 148 -6.02 -10.05 2.54
N LEU A 149 -4.80 -9.58 2.52
CA LEU A 149 -3.67 -10.25 3.17
C LEU A 149 -3.85 -10.30 4.69
N PHE A 150 -3.61 -11.46 5.28
CA PHE A 150 -3.62 -11.63 6.73
C PHE A 150 -2.44 -12.50 7.19
N LYS A 151 -1.97 -12.23 8.40
CA LYS A 151 -0.87 -12.98 9.01
C LYS A 151 -1.32 -14.37 9.42
N MET A 152 -0.54 -15.37 9.00
CA MET A 152 -0.72 -16.76 9.44
C MET A 152 -0.19 -16.96 10.86
N HIS A 153 -0.91 -17.72 11.67
CA HIS A 153 -0.43 -18.15 12.97
C HIS A 153 0.19 -19.55 12.89
N LYS A 154 1.29 -19.76 13.59
CA LYS A 154 1.99 -21.06 13.63
C LYS A 154 1.04 -22.21 14.05
N ASN A 155 0.07 -21.92 14.91
CA ASN A 155 -0.89 -22.90 15.40
C ASN A 155 -2.09 -23.15 14.46
N SER A 156 -2.19 -22.46 13.33
CA SER A 156 -3.29 -22.58 12.38
C SER A 156 -2.80 -22.37 10.94
N PRO A 157 -1.87 -23.23 10.45
CA PRO A 157 -1.26 -23.05 9.13
C PRO A 157 -2.25 -23.28 7.98
N GLY A 158 -3.36 -23.99 8.22
CA GLY A 158 -4.43 -24.26 7.25
C GLY A 158 -5.52 -23.20 7.15
N ARG A 159 -5.42 -22.12 7.91
CA ARG A 159 -6.44 -21.06 7.92
C ARG A 159 -6.56 -20.42 6.53
N LEU A 160 -7.80 -20.38 5.99
CA LEU A 160 -8.13 -19.85 4.67
C LEU A 160 -8.77 -18.45 4.72
N TYR A 161 -9.28 -18.06 5.88
CA TYR A 161 -10.04 -16.81 6.07
C TYR A 161 -9.37 -15.91 7.12
N CYS A 162 -9.43 -14.59 6.92
CA CYS A 162 -9.06 -13.64 7.97
C CYS A 162 -10.01 -13.75 9.17
N LYS A 163 -9.68 -13.07 10.27
CA LYS A 163 -10.48 -13.15 11.50
C LYS A 163 -11.95 -12.76 11.26
N ASP A 164 -12.16 -11.67 10.52
CA ASP A 164 -13.50 -11.11 10.26
C ASP A 164 -14.36 -12.03 9.38
N CYS A 165 -13.76 -12.67 8.37
CA CYS A 165 -14.47 -13.59 7.49
C CYS A 165 -14.71 -14.95 8.15
N GLY A 166 -13.76 -15.47 8.95
CA GLY A 166 -13.94 -16.72 9.67
C GLY A 166 -15.09 -16.66 10.67
N GLN A 167 -15.25 -15.56 11.40
CA GLN A 167 -16.38 -15.36 12.31
C GLN A 167 -17.74 -15.32 11.62
N LYS A 168 -17.79 -14.85 10.37
CA LYS A 168 -19.05 -14.84 9.58
C LYS A 168 -19.44 -16.22 9.09
N GLU A 169 -18.49 -17.07 8.72
CA GLU A 169 -18.77 -18.46 8.32
C GLU A 169 -19.28 -19.28 9.49
N GLU A 170 -18.60 -19.22 10.65
CA GLU A 170 -19.07 -19.90 11.87
C GLU A 170 -20.50 -19.52 12.24
N SER A 171 -20.88 -18.22 12.04
CA SER A 171 -22.24 -17.77 12.35
C SER A 171 -23.28 -18.15 11.29
N SER A 172 -22.88 -18.57 10.09
CA SER A 172 -23.80 -19.01 9.02
C SER A 172 -24.08 -20.53 9.03
N GLU A 173 -23.22 -21.32 9.68
CA GLU A 173 -23.42 -22.77 9.83
C GLU A 173 -24.41 -23.12 10.97
N PHE A 174 -24.79 -22.15 11.80
CA PHE A 174 -25.74 -22.32 12.91
C PHE A 174 -27.16 -21.82 12.61
N LYS A 175 -27.51 -21.64 11.35
CA LYS A 175 -28.89 -21.36 10.88
C LYS A 175 -29.35 -22.46 9.94
#